data_9831d0304e105c4f73d913b2e32c5815
#
_entry.id   9831d0304e105c4f73d913b2e32c5815
#
_cell.length_a   1.000
_cell.length_b   1.000
_cell.length_c   1.000
_cell.angle_alpha   90.00
_cell.angle_beta   90.00
_cell.angle_gamma   90.00
#
_symmetry.space_group_name_H-M   'P 1'
#
loop_
_entity.id
_entity.type
_entity.pdbx_description
1 polymer ?
#
loop_
_entity_poly.entity_id
_entity_poly.type
_entity_poly.pdbx_seq_one_letter_code
_entity_poly.pdbx_strand_id
1 'polypeptide(L)'
;MTLLGNRLPYEYFITQGKGESNAGSKGLPYETGSYDAALFNAGIQNTNVIEYTSVMPTESKEISREEGLKRLQWGEVLECIKAQANGKRGSKISAAVITTSVTDPKGKYLGGFACEYSGSGTKEEAGKSLMESIVGMIERRGYGIMKNPSLFQDNITDKGYKIYPGQHFIYEDLKVTKEHGSVFTAICFVSYMFPVLKRQIKTRSQSINKKKKTMRRQKK
;
A
#
# COMPACT_ATOMS: atom_id res chain seq x y z
N MET A 1 -26.17 4.37 -18.11
CA MET A 1 -24.93 4.79 -17.46
C MET A 1 -24.86 4.11 -16.10
N THR A 2 -23.87 3.27 -15.86
CA THR A 2 -23.70 2.60 -14.56
C THR A 2 -22.72 3.44 -13.77
N LEU A 3 -23.19 4.06 -12.67
CA LEU A 3 -22.29 4.71 -11.71
C LEU A 3 -21.58 3.60 -10.93
N LEU A 4 -20.28 3.47 -11.17
CA LEU A 4 -19.41 2.68 -10.32
C LEU A 4 -19.18 3.48 -9.04
N GLY A 5 -19.49 2.90 -7.89
CA GLY A 5 -19.22 3.51 -6.60
C GLY A 5 -17.73 3.51 -6.24
N ASN A 6 -17.42 3.72 -4.98
CA ASN A 6 -16.06 3.61 -4.48
C ASN A 6 -15.47 2.24 -4.82
N ARG A 7 -14.20 2.22 -5.21
CA ARG A 7 -13.42 0.99 -5.41
C ARG A 7 -12.58 0.70 -4.18
N LEU A 8 -12.31 -0.58 -3.95
CA LEU A 8 -11.37 -1.07 -2.94
C LEU A 8 -10.18 -1.71 -3.65
N PRO A 9 -8.94 -1.33 -3.33
CA PRO A 9 -7.76 -2.05 -3.80
C PRO A 9 -7.84 -3.53 -3.42
N TYR A 10 -7.49 -4.42 -4.34
CA TYR A 10 -7.63 -5.85 -4.12
C TYR A 10 -6.30 -6.58 -4.22
N GLU A 11 -5.77 -6.80 -5.41
CA GLU A 11 -4.48 -7.46 -5.55
C GLU A 11 -3.36 -6.44 -5.61
N TYR A 12 -2.28 -6.73 -4.89
CA TYR A 12 -1.09 -5.90 -4.85
C TYR A 12 0.18 -6.74 -4.90
N PHE A 13 1.24 -6.14 -5.38
CA PHE A 13 2.60 -6.67 -5.26
C PHE A 13 3.50 -5.64 -4.58
N ILE A 14 4.66 -6.12 -4.13
CA ILE A 14 5.62 -5.27 -3.44
C ILE A 14 6.87 -5.15 -4.29
N THR A 15 7.41 -3.94 -4.39
CA THR A 15 8.63 -3.66 -5.15
C THR A 15 9.48 -2.60 -4.50
N GLN A 16 10.75 -2.59 -4.89
CA GLN A 16 11.72 -1.58 -4.45
C GLN A 16 12.72 -1.31 -5.57
N GLY A 17 13.37 -0.16 -5.51
CA GLY A 17 14.43 0.19 -6.42
C GLY A 17 15.23 1.39 -5.95
N LYS A 18 16.43 1.52 -6.49
CA LYS A 18 17.30 2.67 -6.29
C LYS A 18 17.97 3.08 -7.59
N GLY A 19 18.29 4.34 -7.70
CA GLY A 19 18.92 4.88 -8.89
C GLY A 19 19.79 6.08 -8.59
N GLU A 20 20.78 6.29 -9.44
CA GLU A 20 21.66 7.45 -9.38
C GLU A 20 21.86 8.07 -10.76
N SER A 21 21.98 9.39 -10.79
CA SER A 21 22.25 10.14 -12.02
C SER A 21 23.30 11.21 -11.81
N ASN A 22 24.23 11.34 -12.79
CA ASN A 22 25.16 12.50 -12.87
C ASN A 22 24.59 13.60 -13.76
N ALA A 23 23.52 13.31 -14.52
CA ALA A 23 23.19 14.15 -15.61
C ALA A 23 21.77 14.63 -15.56
N GLY A 24 21.64 15.92 -15.54
CA GLY A 24 20.80 16.51 -16.54
C GLY A 24 21.66 16.92 -17.74
N SER A 25 21.27 16.66 -18.94
CA SER A 25 21.57 17.58 -20.03
C SER A 25 21.13 18.98 -19.58
N LYS A 26 21.83 20.04 -20.03
CA LYS A 26 21.50 21.42 -19.64
C LYS A 26 19.99 21.64 -19.65
N GLY A 27 19.40 21.95 -18.48
CA GLY A 27 17.98 22.26 -18.33
C GLY A 27 17.05 21.15 -17.84
N LEU A 28 17.55 19.90 -17.58
CA LEU A 28 16.73 18.87 -16.97
C LEU A 28 17.00 18.77 -15.47
N PRO A 29 15.96 18.56 -14.63
CA PRO A 29 16.12 18.31 -13.21
C PRO A 29 16.94 17.03 -12.99
N TYR A 30 18.01 17.10 -12.22
CA TYR A 30 18.89 15.97 -11.96
C TYR A 30 18.19 14.84 -11.16
N GLU A 31 17.34 15.22 -10.24
CA GLU A 31 16.55 14.29 -9.43
C GLU A 31 15.62 13.42 -10.29
N THR A 32 15.09 13.94 -11.40
CA THR A 32 14.24 13.19 -12.33
C THR A 32 14.97 11.97 -12.87
N GLY A 33 16.24 12.11 -13.26
CA GLY A 33 17.03 11.00 -13.79
C GLY A 33 17.33 9.91 -12.74
N SER A 34 17.57 10.29 -11.48
CA SER A 34 17.80 9.31 -10.42
C SER A 34 16.50 8.61 -9.99
N TYR A 35 15.38 9.32 -10.01
CA TYR A 35 14.08 8.75 -9.69
C TYR A 35 13.61 7.80 -10.77
N ASP A 36 13.73 8.18 -12.05
CA ASP A 36 13.41 7.29 -13.17
C ASP A 36 14.24 5.99 -13.13
N ALA A 37 15.54 6.09 -12.82
CA ALA A 37 16.37 4.92 -12.61
C ALA A 37 15.93 4.05 -11.40
N ALA A 38 15.42 4.66 -10.34
CA ALA A 38 14.86 3.91 -9.21
C ALA A 38 13.58 3.18 -9.60
N LEU A 39 12.67 3.83 -10.36
CA LEU A 39 11.46 3.20 -10.89
C LEU A 39 11.78 2.09 -11.88
N PHE A 40 12.82 2.26 -12.72
CA PHE A 40 13.31 1.22 -13.63
C PHE A 40 13.75 -0.03 -12.87
N ASN A 41 14.54 0.13 -11.82
CA ASN A 41 14.97 -0.98 -10.97
C ASN A 41 13.81 -1.61 -10.18
N ALA A 42 12.79 -0.83 -9.85
CA ALA A 42 11.53 -1.32 -9.29
C ALA A 42 10.66 -2.06 -10.32
N GLY A 43 10.91 -1.88 -11.63
CA GLY A 43 10.16 -2.49 -12.73
C GLY A 43 8.88 -1.75 -13.11
N ILE A 44 8.69 -0.52 -12.65
CA ILE A 44 7.44 0.26 -12.81
C ILE A 44 7.64 1.59 -13.56
N GLN A 45 8.76 1.76 -14.23
CA GLN A 45 9.17 3.00 -14.91
C GLN A 45 8.19 3.49 -15.98
N ASN A 46 7.36 2.60 -16.51
CA ASN A 46 6.41 2.92 -17.59
C ASN A 46 4.99 3.22 -17.07
N THR A 47 4.82 3.43 -15.79
CA THR A 47 3.52 3.72 -15.15
C THR A 47 3.48 5.12 -14.54
N ASN A 48 2.27 5.66 -14.35
CA ASN A 48 2.04 6.90 -13.63
C ASN A 48 1.73 6.58 -12.16
N VAL A 49 2.70 6.74 -11.28
CA VAL A 49 2.57 6.41 -9.86
C VAL A 49 1.71 7.45 -9.13
N ILE A 50 0.63 6.99 -8.48
CA ILE A 50 -0.22 7.79 -7.58
C ILE A 50 -0.13 7.23 -6.18
N GLU A 51 0.05 8.13 -5.20
CA GLU A 51 0.22 7.77 -3.79
C GLU A 51 -1.12 7.62 -3.07
N TYR A 52 -1.27 6.50 -2.36
CA TYR A 52 -2.32 6.24 -1.39
C TYR A 52 -1.84 6.52 0.04
N THR A 53 -2.80 6.75 0.92
CA THR A 53 -2.57 6.71 2.35
C THR A 53 -2.55 5.26 2.88
N SER A 54 -2.27 5.11 4.13
CA SER A 54 -1.80 3.93 4.86
C SER A 54 -2.84 2.83 5.17
N VAL A 55 -3.98 2.71 4.47
CA VAL A 55 -5.03 1.74 4.84
C VAL A 55 -5.11 0.59 3.85
N MET A 56 -4.94 -0.63 4.36
CA MET A 56 -5.08 -1.87 3.59
C MET A 56 -6.49 -2.45 3.73
N PRO A 57 -7.20 -2.73 2.62
CA PRO A 57 -8.53 -3.33 2.66
C PRO A 57 -8.52 -4.75 3.25
N THR A 58 -9.66 -5.15 3.84
CA THR A 58 -9.85 -6.49 4.43
C THR A 58 -9.66 -7.61 3.40
N GLU A 59 -10.06 -7.38 2.16
CA GLU A 59 -10.01 -8.36 1.09
C GLU A 59 -8.73 -8.30 0.27
N SER A 60 -7.81 -7.38 0.58
CA SER A 60 -6.58 -7.23 -0.20
C SER A 60 -5.72 -8.50 -0.16
N LYS A 61 -5.15 -8.84 -1.32
CA LYS A 61 -4.38 -10.05 -1.52
C LYS A 61 -3.04 -9.72 -2.17
N GLU A 62 -1.98 -10.23 -1.59
CA GLU A 62 -0.67 -10.16 -2.20
C GLU A 62 -0.51 -11.17 -3.34
N ILE A 63 0.12 -10.74 -4.41
CA ILE A 63 0.60 -11.57 -5.51
C ILE A 63 2.11 -11.41 -5.64
N SER A 64 2.76 -12.31 -6.34
CA SER A 64 4.20 -12.20 -6.56
C SER A 64 4.54 -10.92 -7.35
N ARG A 65 5.74 -10.38 -7.11
CA ARG A 65 6.25 -9.24 -7.88
C ARG A 65 6.23 -9.53 -9.39
N GLU A 66 6.64 -10.73 -9.77
CA GLU A 66 6.66 -11.15 -11.17
C GLU A 66 5.27 -11.12 -11.82
N GLU A 67 4.27 -11.64 -11.12
CA GLU A 67 2.87 -11.59 -11.59
C GLU A 67 2.34 -10.17 -11.68
N GLY A 68 2.63 -9.33 -10.67
CA GLY A 68 2.25 -7.93 -10.66
C GLY A 68 2.83 -7.17 -11.85
N LEU A 69 4.13 -7.30 -12.08
CA LEU A 69 4.82 -6.63 -13.20
C LEU A 69 4.29 -7.04 -14.58
N LYS A 70 3.88 -8.30 -14.76
CA LYS A 70 3.28 -8.79 -16.02
C LYS A 70 1.93 -8.16 -16.35
N ARG A 71 1.24 -7.58 -15.37
CA ARG A 71 -0.08 -6.96 -15.54
C ARG A 71 0.01 -5.48 -15.91
N LEU A 72 1.17 -4.86 -15.73
CA LEU A 72 1.37 -3.44 -15.96
C LEU A 72 1.36 -3.11 -17.45
N GLN A 73 0.69 -2.02 -17.79
CA GLN A 73 0.63 -1.48 -19.14
C GLN A 73 1.34 -0.13 -19.24
N TRP A 74 1.86 0.18 -20.39
CA TRP A 74 2.52 1.46 -20.64
C TRP A 74 1.55 2.63 -20.43
N GLY A 75 1.92 3.56 -19.56
CA GLY A 75 1.16 4.78 -19.28
C GLY A 75 -0.04 4.61 -18.35
N GLU A 76 -0.27 3.41 -17.81
CA GLU A 76 -1.35 3.22 -16.83
C GLU A 76 -1.10 3.96 -15.53
N VAL A 77 -2.17 4.17 -14.77
CA VAL A 77 -2.12 4.71 -13.41
C VAL A 77 -1.87 3.57 -12.44
N LEU A 78 -0.71 3.58 -11.78
CA LEU A 78 -0.33 2.63 -10.74
C LEU A 78 -0.48 3.27 -9.36
N GLU A 79 -1.47 2.86 -8.63
CA GLU A 79 -1.77 3.37 -7.29
C GLU A 79 -0.95 2.60 -6.25
N CYS A 80 -0.19 3.33 -5.43
CA CYS A 80 0.79 2.75 -4.52
C CYS A 80 0.71 3.37 -3.12
N ILE A 81 0.98 2.56 -2.10
CA ILE A 81 1.47 3.07 -0.82
C ILE A 81 2.99 3.00 -0.90
N LYS A 82 3.69 4.13 -0.86
CA LYS A 82 5.11 4.21 -1.19
C LYS A 82 5.92 5.08 -0.23
N ALA A 83 7.18 4.73 -0.05
CA ALA A 83 8.21 5.58 0.50
C ALA A 83 9.24 5.93 -0.58
N GLN A 84 9.72 7.16 -0.56
CA GLN A 84 10.73 7.67 -1.47
C GLN A 84 11.65 8.63 -0.74
N ALA A 85 12.95 8.50 -0.93
CA ALA A 85 13.92 9.49 -0.48
C ALA A 85 14.88 9.85 -1.62
N ASN A 86 15.20 11.13 -1.71
CA ASN A 86 16.14 11.67 -2.68
C ASN A 86 17.31 12.32 -1.96
N GLY A 87 18.50 12.29 -2.57
CA GLY A 87 19.69 12.88 -2.00
C GLY A 87 20.71 13.30 -3.04
N LYS A 88 21.62 14.18 -2.59
CA LYS A 88 22.78 14.63 -3.37
C LYS A 88 23.99 13.78 -3.05
N ARG A 89 25.04 13.89 -3.88
CA ARG A 89 26.34 13.24 -3.67
C ARG A 89 26.82 13.36 -2.22
N GLY A 90 27.21 12.24 -1.65
CA GLY A 90 27.71 12.13 -0.28
C GLY A 90 26.63 11.86 0.77
N SER A 91 25.35 12.09 0.48
CA SER A 91 24.27 11.77 1.42
C SER A 91 23.99 10.28 1.49
N LYS A 92 23.45 9.84 2.62
CA LYS A 92 22.80 8.54 2.77
C LYS A 92 21.31 8.78 2.73
N ILE A 93 20.59 7.97 1.98
CA ILE A 93 19.12 8.01 1.87
C ILE A 93 18.56 6.62 2.06
N SER A 94 17.36 6.53 2.62
CA SER A 94 16.67 5.25 2.80
C SER A 94 15.16 5.42 2.73
N ALA A 95 14.49 4.37 2.27
CA ALA A 95 13.04 4.27 2.22
C ALA A 95 12.61 2.89 2.71
N ALA A 96 11.48 2.83 3.40
CA ALA A 96 10.92 1.56 3.85
C ALA A 96 9.39 1.60 3.85
N VAL A 97 8.78 0.44 3.59
CA VAL A 97 7.36 0.20 3.81
C VAL A 97 7.17 -1.06 4.63
N ILE A 98 6.11 -1.09 5.43
CA ILE A 98 5.70 -2.25 6.19
C ILE A 98 4.19 -2.41 6.10
N THR A 99 3.72 -3.65 6.00
CA THR A 99 2.30 -3.98 6.18
C THR A 99 2.05 -4.52 7.57
N THR A 100 0.87 -4.26 8.09
CA THR A 100 0.39 -4.84 9.35
C THR A 100 -1.07 -5.22 9.20
N SER A 101 -1.48 -6.28 9.87
CA SER A 101 -2.87 -6.71 9.94
C SER A 101 -3.44 -6.51 11.33
N VAL A 102 -4.76 -6.31 11.40
CA VAL A 102 -5.50 -6.09 12.65
C VAL A 102 -6.65 -7.08 12.75
N THR A 103 -6.69 -7.80 13.89
CA THR A 103 -7.78 -8.71 14.23
C THR A 103 -8.43 -8.26 15.53
N ASP A 104 -9.76 -8.24 15.57
CA ASP A 104 -10.50 -7.86 16.77
C ASP A 104 -10.42 -8.93 17.88
N PRO A 105 -10.86 -8.62 19.11
CA PRO A 105 -10.84 -9.58 20.23
C PRO A 105 -11.67 -10.84 20.00
N LYS A 106 -12.58 -10.83 19.01
CA LYS A 106 -13.41 -12.00 18.62
C LYS A 106 -12.80 -12.83 17.51
N GLY A 107 -11.59 -12.47 17.05
CA GLY A 107 -10.89 -13.16 15.98
C GLY A 107 -11.28 -12.72 14.55
N LYS A 108 -12.08 -11.65 14.41
CA LYS A 108 -12.45 -11.12 13.09
C LYS A 108 -11.32 -10.25 12.55
N TYR A 109 -10.86 -10.57 11.34
CA TYR A 109 -9.93 -9.71 10.60
C TYR A 109 -10.61 -8.41 10.16
N LEU A 110 -9.98 -7.28 10.46
CA LEU A 110 -10.51 -5.94 10.19
C LEU A 110 -9.87 -5.23 9.00
N GLY A 111 -8.82 -5.81 8.43
CA GLY A 111 -7.94 -5.16 7.46
C GLY A 111 -6.60 -4.83 8.09
N GLY A 112 -5.90 -3.87 7.53
CA GLY A 112 -4.55 -3.55 8.01
C GLY A 112 -4.13 -2.11 7.71
N PHE A 113 -2.86 -1.87 7.97
CA PHE A 113 -2.19 -0.62 7.63
C PHE A 113 -0.92 -0.93 6.86
N ALA A 114 -0.52 0.01 6.03
CA ALA A 114 0.84 0.10 5.52
C ALA A 114 1.43 1.41 6.02
N CYS A 115 2.64 1.37 6.55
CA CYS A 115 3.36 2.55 7.00
C CYS A 115 4.59 2.76 6.15
N GLU A 116 4.97 4.02 5.97
CA GLU A 116 6.05 4.46 5.12
C GLU A 116 7.11 5.21 5.95
N TYR A 117 8.37 5.00 5.60
CA TYR A 117 9.51 5.75 6.12
C TYR A 117 10.35 6.27 4.97
N SER A 118 10.70 7.55 5.04
CA SER A 118 11.62 8.22 4.11
C SER A 118 12.64 9.03 4.92
N GLY A 119 13.93 8.77 4.70
CA GLY A 119 14.95 9.44 5.50
C GLY A 119 16.37 9.02 5.15
N SER A 120 17.22 8.92 6.16
CA SER A 120 18.63 8.53 6.07
C SER A 120 19.02 7.46 7.10
N GLY A 121 18.06 6.98 7.87
CA GLY A 121 18.28 6.00 8.94
C GLY A 121 18.65 4.61 8.43
N THR A 122 19.20 3.80 9.32
CA THR A 122 19.42 2.37 9.10
C THR A 122 18.10 1.61 9.04
N LYS A 123 18.16 0.34 8.68
CA LYS A 123 16.98 -0.54 8.67
C LYS A 123 16.31 -0.61 10.05
N GLU A 124 17.11 -0.65 11.10
CA GLU A 124 16.65 -0.69 12.50
C GLU A 124 15.95 0.61 12.90
N GLU A 125 16.54 1.76 12.53
CA GLU A 125 15.96 3.08 12.81
C GLU A 125 14.65 3.29 12.03
N ALA A 126 14.62 2.91 10.75
CA ALA A 126 13.40 2.93 9.95
C ALA A 126 12.32 2.02 10.57
N GLY A 127 12.70 0.81 10.99
CA GLY A 127 11.80 -0.12 11.66
C GLY A 127 11.21 0.45 12.95
N LYS A 128 12.01 1.11 13.78
CA LYS A 128 11.55 1.77 15.00
C LYS A 128 10.52 2.87 14.68
N SER A 129 10.82 3.75 13.71
CA SER A 129 9.91 4.82 13.29
C SER A 129 8.58 4.27 12.74
N LEU A 130 8.64 3.19 11.94
CA LEU A 130 7.45 2.53 11.43
C LEU A 130 6.60 1.92 12.55
N MET A 131 7.24 1.31 13.56
CA MET A 131 6.52 0.77 14.71
C MET A 131 5.83 1.87 15.52
N GLU A 132 6.47 3.01 15.73
CA GLU A 132 5.87 4.18 16.37
C GLU A 132 4.63 4.68 15.60
N SER A 133 4.69 4.66 14.26
CA SER A 133 3.56 5.02 13.40
C SER A 133 2.40 4.03 13.55
N ILE A 134 2.67 2.72 13.60
CA ILE A 134 1.67 1.67 13.83
C ILE A 134 1.01 1.86 15.19
N VAL A 135 1.80 2.05 16.26
CA VAL A 135 1.28 2.32 17.63
C VAL A 135 0.31 3.49 17.61
N GLY A 136 0.72 4.62 17.04
CA GLY A 136 -0.14 5.80 16.97
C GLY A 136 -1.43 5.58 16.17
N MET A 137 -1.40 4.78 15.11
CA MET A 137 -2.61 4.46 14.34
C MET A 137 -3.56 3.54 15.12
N ILE A 138 -3.06 2.58 15.85
CA ILE A 138 -3.83 1.65 16.69
C ILE A 138 -4.52 2.41 17.82
N GLU A 139 -3.79 3.28 18.52
CA GLU A 139 -4.32 4.08 19.64
C GLU A 139 -5.40 5.06 19.16
N ARG A 140 -5.16 5.81 18.08
CA ARG A 140 -6.13 6.77 17.52
C ARG A 140 -7.44 6.14 17.07
N ARG A 141 -7.44 4.85 16.72
CA ARG A 141 -8.64 4.09 16.36
C ARG A 141 -9.35 3.45 17.56
N GLY A 142 -8.82 3.68 18.77
CA GLY A 142 -9.40 3.15 20.00
C GLY A 142 -9.21 1.65 20.19
N TYR A 143 -8.28 1.03 19.46
CA TYR A 143 -7.98 -0.40 19.55
C TYR A 143 -7.18 -0.78 20.83
N GLY A 144 -6.77 0.22 21.61
CA GLY A 144 -6.05 0.05 22.88
C GLY A 144 -4.56 0.29 22.75
N ILE A 145 -3.84 -0.01 23.83
CA ILE A 145 -2.41 0.24 23.99
C ILE A 145 -1.64 -1.07 23.88
N MET A 146 -0.58 -1.09 23.08
CA MET A 146 0.36 -2.21 23.00
C MET A 146 1.45 -2.07 24.07
N LYS A 147 1.67 -3.13 24.86
CA LYS A 147 2.82 -3.20 25.79
C LYS A 147 4.02 -3.76 25.04
N ASN A 148 5.16 -3.05 25.08
CA ASN A 148 6.41 -3.46 24.43
C ASN A 148 6.23 -3.81 22.94
N PRO A 149 5.76 -2.87 22.11
CA PRO A 149 5.49 -3.14 20.70
C PRO A 149 6.75 -3.55 19.94
N SER A 150 6.64 -4.58 19.09
CA SER A 150 7.73 -5.12 18.29
C SER A 150 7.30 -5.34 16.85
N LEU A 151 8.19 -5.05 15.89
CA LEU A 151 7.96 -5.35 14.47
C LEU A 151 8.05 -6.84 14.13
N PHE A 152 8.74 -7.62 14.96
CA PHE A 152 9.07 -9.01 14.65
C PHE A 152 8.27 -10.01 15.47
N GLN A 153 7.26 -9.54 16.19
CA GLN A 153 6.39 -10.35 17.02
C GLN A 153 4.94 -9.89 16.90
N ASP A 154 4.04 -10.82 17.13
CA ASP A 154 2.63 -10.49 17.26
C ASP A 154 2.42 -9.62 18.50
N ASN A 155 1.69 -8.54 18.34
CA ASN A 155 1.36 -7.65 19.43
C ASN A 155 -0.11 -7.82 19.83
N ILE A 156 -0.38 -7.67 21.12
CA ILE A 156 -1.75 -7.67 21.67
C ILE A 156 -1.95 -6.38 22.46
N THR A 157 -3.05 -5.68 22.19
CA THR A 157 -3.41 -4.49 22.95
C THR A 157 -4.09 -4.87 24.26
N ASP A 158 -4.17 -3.91 25.20
CA ASP A 158 -4.91 -4.05 26.46
C ASP A 158 -6.41 -4.33 26.27
N LYS A 159 -6.96 -4.02 25.09
CA LYS A 159 -8.33 -4.34 24.67
C LYS A 159 -8.46 -5.66 23.89
N GLY A 160 -7.38 -6.43 23.77
CA GLY A 160 -7.38 -7.75 23.13
C GLY A 160 -7.33 -7.75 21.59
N TYR A 161 -7.09 -6.60 20.95
CA TYR A 161 -6.82 -6.58 19.51
C TYR A 161 -5.45 -7.18 19.24
N LYS A 162 -5.37 -8.03 18.21
CA LYS A 162 -4.12 -8.61 17.73
C LYS A 162 -3.61 -7.82 16.55
N ILE A 163 -2.35 -7.45 16.61
CA ILE A 163 -1.66 -6.65 15.60
C ILE A 163 -0.48 -7.46 15.11
N TYR A 164 -0.45 -7.77 13.82
CA TYR A 164 0.58 -8.57 13.16
C TYR A 164 1.41 -7.69 12.23
N PRO A 165 2.44 -7.00 12.73
CA PRO A 165 3.35 -6.23 11.89
C PRO A 165 4.38 -7.14 11.22
N GLY A 166 5.01 -6.66 10.17
CA GLY A 166 6.26 -7.21 9.67
C GLY A 166 6.19 -8.40 8.73
N GLN A 167 5.01 -8.85 8.27
CA GLN A 167 4.97 -9.85 7.21
C GLN A 167 5.72 -9.37 5.96
N HIS A 168 5.73 -8.06 5.71
CA HIS A 168 6.45 -7.44 4.59
C HIS A 168 7.08 -6.13 5.03
N PHE A 169 8.23 -6.24 5.69
CA PHE A 169 9.08 -5.10 5.96
C PHE A 169 10.16 -5.01 4.88
N ILE A 170 10.01 -4.04 3.99
CA ILE A 170 10.94 -3.78 2.89
C ILE A 170 11.70 -2.52 3.19
N TYR A 171 12.98 -2.57 2.98
CA TYR A 171 13.90 -1.46 3.19
C TYR A 171 14.89 -1.38 2.04
N GLU A 172 15.08 -0.19 1.49
CA GLU A 172 16.09 0.12 0.49
C GLU A 172 16.91 1.32 0.93
N ASP A 173 18.20 1.28 0.74
CA ASP A 173 19.09 2.39 1.03
C ASP A 173 20.15 2.63 -0.07
N LEU A 174 20.71 3.83 -0.04
CA LEU A 174 21.73 4.23 -0.98
C LEU A 174 22.68 5.25 -0.33
N LYS A 175 23.98 5.01 -0.43
CA LYS A 175 25.00 6.03 -0.28
C LYS A 175 25.21 6.67 -1.64
N VAL A 176 24.74 7.91 -1.82
CA VAL A 176 24.75 8.59 -3.12
C VAL A 176 26.17 8.93 -3.52
N THR A 177 26.62 8.40 -4.65
CA THR A 177 27.97 8.60 -5.24
C THR A 177 27.95 9.55 -6.44
N LYS A 178 26.82 9.62 -7.17
CA LYS A 178 26.59 10.55 -8.26
C LYS A 178 25.99 11.87 -7.76
N GLU A 179 25.67 12.78 -8.68
CA GLU A 179 25.11 14.10 -8.31
C GLU A 179 23.78 13.97 -7.57
N HIS A 180 22.93 13.03 -7.99
CA HIS A 180 21.64 12.74 -7.39
C HIS A 180 21.44 11.24 -7.24
N GLY A 181 20.76 10.84 -6.16
CA GLY A 181 20.30 9.48 -5.92
C GLY A 181 18.86 9.48 -5.44
N SER A 182 18.15 8.40 -5.74
CA SER A 182 16.79 8.14 -5.28
C SER A 182 16.65 6.71 -4.81
N VAL A 183 15.88 6.49 -3.76
CA VAL A 183 15.43 5.16 -3.30
C VAL A 183 13.91 5.15 -3.27
N PHE A 184 13.34 3.99 -3.54
CA PHE A 184 11.91 3.78 -3.67
C PHE A 184 11.51 2.42 -3.12
N THR A 185 10.45 2.37 -2.31
CA THR A 185 9.79 1.13 -1.86
C THR A 185 8.29 1.30 -1.94
N ALA A 186 7.55 0.31 -2.43
CA ALA A 186 6.11 0.46 -2.61
C ALA A 186 5.33 -0.85 -2.53
N ILE A 187 4.07 -0.71 -2.12
CA ILE A 187 2.97 -1.65 -2.27
C ILE A 187 2.12 -1.14 -3.43
N CYS A 188 2.11 -1.86 -4.55
CA CYS A 188 1.51 -1.44 -5.82
C CYS A 188 0.22 -2.22 -6.09
N PHE A 189 -0.91 -1.56 -6.24
CA PHE A 189 -2.21 -2.19 -6.49
C PHE A 189 -2.46 -2.35 -7.99
N VAL A 190 -2.83 -3.56 -8.42
CA VAL A 190 -3.05 -3.92 -9.82
C VAL A 190 -4.47 -4.38 -10.12
N SER A 191 -5.33 -4.49 -9.12
CA SER A 191 -6.75 -4.77 -9.34
C SER A 191 -7.63 -4.18 -8.23
N TYR A 192 -8.93 -4.02 -8.52
CA TYR A 192 -9.89 -3.33 -7.65
C TYR A 192 -11.23 -4.03 -7.62
N MET A 193 -11.87 -4.01 -6.46
CA MET A 193 -13.26 -4.43 -6.27
C MET A 193 -14.20 -3.23 -6.23
N PHE A 194 -15.42 -3.41 -6.71
CA PHE A 194 -16.49 -2.41 -6.68
C PHE A 194 -17.66 -2.88 -5.81
N PRO A 195 -17.63 -2.70 -4.48
CA PRO A 195 -18.64 -3.23 -3.55
C PRO A 195 -20.06 -2.78 -3.84
N VAL A 196 -20.22 -1.56 -4.40
CA VAL A 196 -21.55 -0.99 -4.71
C VAL A 196 -22.29 -1.79 -5.79
N LEU A 197 -21.57 -2.39 -6.74
CA LEU A 197 -22.15 -3.27 -7.75
C LEU A 197 -22.81 -4.50 -7.11
N LYS A 198 -22.19 -5.11 -6.12
CA LYS A 198 -22.75 -6.27 -5.39
C LYS A 198 -24.06 -5.90 -4.67
N ARG A 199 -24.16 -4.72 -4.08
CA ARG A 199 -25.39 -4.25 -3.41
C ARG A 199 -26.51 -3.96 -4.40
N GLN A 200 -26.23 -3.30 -5.52
CA GLN A 200 -27.23 -3.00 -6.56
C GLN A 200 -27.81 -4.26 -7.20
N ILE A 201 -26.98 -5.27 -7.46
CA ILE A 201 -27.44 -6.57 -8.01
C ILE A 201 -28.36 -7.29 -7.02
N LYS A 202 -28.01 -7.35 -5.73
CA LYS A 202 -28.88 -7.95 -4.70
C LYS A 202 -30.22 -7.23 -4.57
N THR A 203 -30.24 -5.90 -4.59
CA THR A 203 -31.47 -5.09 -4.47
C THR A 203 -32.38 -5.28 -5.70
N ARG A 204 -31.80 -5.33 -6.91
CA ARG A 204 -32.56 -5.59 -8.14
C ARG A 204 -33.19 -6.99 -8.15
N SER A 205 -32.46 -8.02 -7.77
CA SER A 205 -33.00 -9.39 -7.70
C SER A 205 -34.11 -9.54 -6.65
N GLN A 206 -33.99 -8.84 -5.51
CA GLN A 206 -35.03 -8.82 -4.49
C GLN A 206 -36.30 -8.05 -4.94
N SER A 207 -36.15 -6.94 -5.67
CA SER A 207 -37.28 -6.16 -6.22
C SER A 207 -38.04 -6.94 -7.32
N ILE A 208 -37.33 -7.66 -8.18
CA ILE A 208 -37.92 -8.51 -9.22
C ILE A 208 -38.70 -9.69 -8.59
N ASN A 209 -38.17 -10.30 -7.55
CA ASN A 209 -38.85 -11.40 -6.84
C ASN A 209 -40.05 -10.92 -6.05
N LYS A 210 -40.03 -9.71 -5.49
CA LYS A 210 -41.21 -9.07 -4.83
C LYS A 210 -42.34 -8.78 -5.84
N LYS A 211 -41.99 -8.23 -7.02
CA LYS A 211 -42.98 -7.97 -8.08
C LYS A 211 -43.65 -9.25 -8.60
N LYS A 212 -42.85 -10.31 -8.83
CA LYS A 212 -43.39 -11.62 -9.25
C LYS A 212 -44.33 -12.25 -8.20
N LYS A 213 -44.04 -12.07 -6.91
CA LYS A 213 -44.88 -12.59 -5.82
C LYS A 213 -46.20 -11.83 -5.68
N THR A 214 -46.23 -10.50 -5.93
CA THR A 214 -47.41 -9.67 -5.93
C THR A 214 -48.34 -9.98 -7.12
N MET A 215 -47.78 -10.13 -8.33
CA MET A 215 -48.53 -10.52 -9.53
C MET A 215 -49.18 -11.92 -9.43
N ARG A 216 -48.56 -12.87 -8.71
CA ARG A 216 -49.17 -14.19 -8.47
C ARG A 216 -50.31 -14.18 -7.44
N ARG A 217 -50.33 -13.19 -6.52
CA ARG A 217 -51.43 -13.03 -5.54
C ARG A 217 -52.64 -12.32 -6.11
N GLN A 218 -52.51 -11.56 -7.18
CA GLN A 218 -53.62 -10.87 -7.85
C GLN A 218 -54.31 -11.74 -8.94
N LYS A 219 -53.76 -12.94 -9.23
CA LYS A 219 -54.37 -13.88 -10.20
C LYS A 219 -55.01 -15.11 -9.53
N LYS A 220 -55.20 -15.08 -8.21
CA LYS A 220 -56.02 -16.00 -7.45
C LYS A 220 -57.20 -15.22 -6.84
#